data_46f40f1b471fcef1854e0df9fa5ceda4
#
_entry.id   46f40f1b471fcef1854e0df9fa5ceda4
#
_cell.length_a   1.000
_cell.length_b   1.000
_cell.length_c   1.000
_cell.angle_alpha   90.00
_cell.angle_beta   90.00
_cell.angle_gamma   90.00
#
_symmetry.space_group_name_H-M   'P 1'
#
loop_
_entity.id
_entity.type
_entity.pdbx_description
1 polymer ?
#
loop_
_entity_poly.entity_id
_entity_poly.type
_entity_poly.pdbx_seq_one_letter_code
_entity_poly.pdbx_strand_id
1 'polypeptide(L)'
;DFHTMGIDHIFVDESHVMKNLMFQTRHTRVAGIGNTKGSQRAMNLLFAIRDIQRRTGRDLGATFLSGTVVVNALTELYVMFKYLRPQELQRQRISCFDAWAAIFTKKTADYELNVTGSVKRKERFRTYIKVPELAMFLREITDYRTADMINLDVPDKNAVSYTHLRAHETT
;
A
#
# COMPACT_ATOMS: atom_id res chain seq x y z
N ASP A 1 25.04 -10.75 11.09
CA ASP A 1 24.76 -9.48 10.43
C ASP A 1 24.25 -9.73 9.02
N PHE A 2 23.19 -9.05 8.63
CA PHE A 2 22.54 -9.20 7.32
C PHE A 2 23.53 -8.96 6.16
N HIS A 3 24.44 -8.02 6.33
CA HIS A 3 25.47 -7.71 5.36
C HIS A 3 26.44 -8.89 5.14
N THR A 4 26.82 -9.58 6.20
CA THR A 4 27.78 -10.71 6.13
C THR A 4 27.16 -11.98 5.54
N MET A 5 25.83 -12.07 5.49
CA MET A 5 25.11 -13.21 4.90
C MET A 5 25.15 -13.23 3.37
N GLY A 6 25.60 -12.16 2.72
CA GLY A 6 25.73 -12.09 1.26
C GLY A 6 24.38 -12.12 0.51
N ILE A 7 23.29 -11.72 1.16
CA ILE A 7 21.96 -11.71 0.54
C ILE A 7 21.88 -10.59 -0.49
N ASP A 8 21.57 -10.93 -1.74
CA ASP A 8 21.47 -9.98 -2.85
C ASP A 8 20.03 -9.57 -3.21
N HIS A 9 19.05 -10.32 -2.74
CA HIS A 9 17.64 -10.07 -3.04
C HIS A 9 16.72 -10.63 -1.96
N ILE A 10 15.58 -9.99 -1.72
CA ILE A 10 14.56 -10.41 -0.75
C ILE A 10 13.24 -10.62 -1.47
N PHE A 11 12.63 -11.78 -1.30
CA PHE A 11 11.24 -12.03 -1.70
C PHE A 11 10.33 -11.85 -0.48
N VAL A 12 9.32 -11.02 -0.62
CA VAL A 12 8.36 -10.72 0.46
C VAL A 12 6.98 -11.16 0.00
N ASP A 13 6.54 -12.28 0.52
CA ASP A 13 5.17 -12.75 0.32
C ASP A 13 4.21 -11.99 1.24
N GLU A 14 2.97 -11.81 0.77
CA GLU A 14 1.96 -10.99 1.45
C GLU A 14 2.49 -9.61 1.86
N SER A 15 3.15 -8.94 0.93
CA SER A 15 3.85 -7.67 1.15
C SER A 15 2.95 -6.54 1.68
N HIS A 16 1.62 -6.69 1.57
CA HIS A 16 0.65 -5.77 2.15
C HIS A 16 0.78 -5.62 3.67
N VAL A 17 1.34 -6.62 4.38
CA VAL A 17 1.60 -6.53 5.83
C VAL A 17 2.74 -5.56 6.19
N MET A 18 3.56 -5.17 5.21
CA MET A 18 4.68 -4.22 5.36
C MET A 18 4.31 -2.76 5.04
N LYS A 19 3.04 -2.48 4.75
CA LYS A 19 2.54 -1.13 4.40
C LYS A 19 2.69 -0.09 5.51
N ASN A 20 2.81 -0.51 6.77
CA ASN A 20 2.97 0.37 7.91
C ASN A 20 4.44 0.81 8.10
N LEU A 21 5.03 1.40 7.06
CA LEU A 21 6.33 2.01 7.13
C LEU A 21 6.20 3.46 7.63
N MET A 22 7.10 3.87 8.51
CA MET A 22 7.13 5.24 9.02
C MET A 22 7.42 6.26 7.92
N PHE A 23 6.68 7.34 7.92
CA PHE A 23 6.94 8.53 7.11
C PHE A 23 6.50 9.81 7.84
N GLN A 24 7.10 10.93 7.46
CA GLN A 24 6.76 12.23 7.99
C GLN A 24 5.80 12.95 7.05
N THR A 25 4.84 13.67 7.62
CA THR A 25 3.89 14.50 6.87
C THR A 25 3.44 15.70 7.71
N ARG A 26 3.16 16.82 7.04
CA ARG A 26 2.53 18.00 7.63
C ARG A 26 1.02 17.85 7.77
N HIS A 27 0.44 16.80 7.17
CA HIS A 27 -0.99 16.55 7.15
C HIS A 27 -1.45 15.80 8.39
N THR A 28 -1.46 16.45 9.55
CA THR A 28 -1.75 15.81 10.84
C THR A 28 -3.23 15.50 11.11
N ARG A 29 -4.16 16.10 10.34
CA ARG A 29 -5.62 15.97 10.54
C ARG A 29 -6.38 15.58 9.26
N VAL A 30 -5.71 14.96 8.32
CA VAL A 30 -6.30 14.56 7.05
C VAL A 30 -6.60 13.06 7.07
N ALA A 31 -7.85 12.67 6.80
CA ALA A 31 -8.21 11.27 6.68
C ALA A 31 -7.70 10.66 5.36
N GLY A 32 -7.56 9.32 5.29
CA GLY A 32 -6.98 8.64 4.14
C GLY A 32 -5.45 8.55 4.15
N ILE A 33 -4.83 9.06 5.22
CA ILE A 33 -3.42 8.84 5.52
C ILE A 33 -3.34 7.62 6.44
N GLY A 34 -2.52 6.63 6.09
CA GLY A 34 -2.27 5.46 6.92
C GLY A 34 -1.52 5.81 8.22
N ASN A 35 -1.18 4.77 8.99
CA ASN A 35 -0.42 4.96 10.23
C ASN A 35 0.97 5.51 9.94
N THR A 36 1.25 6.75 10.40
CA THR A 36 2.53 7.43 10.20
C THR A 36 3.63 6.98 11.16
N LYS A 37 3.26 6.37 12.29
CA LYS A 37 4.22 5.89 13.31
C LYS A 37 5.03 4.68 12.82
N GLY A 38 4.45 3.93 11.89
CA GLY A 38 5.09 2.76 11.33
C GLY A 38 5.13 1.55 12.28
N SER A 39 5.78 0.48 11.82
CA SER A 39 6.06 -0.72 12.60
C SER A 39 7.55 -1.06 12.54
N GLN A 40 8.08 -1.64 13.62
CA GLN A 40 9.48 -2.06 13.67
C GLN A 40 9.81 -3.08 12.56
N ARG A 41 8.87 -3.99 12.27
CA ARG A 41 9.03 -4.97 11.19
C ARG A 41 9.22 -4.31 9.82
N ALA A 42 8.40 -3.31 9.49
CA ALA A 42 8.50 -2.57 8.24
C ALA A 42 9.82 -1.79 8.16
N MET A 43 10.28 -1.21 9.27
CA MET A 43 11.57 -0.51 9.34
C MET A 43 12.75 -1.47 9.14
N ASN A 44 12.72 -2.63 9.79
CA ASN A 44 13.78 -3.64 9.63
C ASN A 44 13.87 -4.12 8.17
N LEU A 45 12.73 -4.36 7.52
CA LEU A 45 12.69 -4.70 6.10
C LEU A 45 13.28 -3.57 5.23
N LEU A 46 12.93 -2.32 5.52
CA LEU A 46 13.49 -1.18 4.80
C LEU A 46 15.01 -1.13 4.91
N PHE A 47 15.56 -1.33 6.11
CA PHE A 47 17.02 -1.32 6.29
C PHE A 47 17.70 -2.46 5.54
N ALA A 48 17.12 -3.66 5.54
CA ALA A 48 17.63 -4.79 4.78
C ALA A 48 17.63 -4.51 3.27
N ILE A 49 16.51 -3.98 2.73
CA ILE A 49 16.42 -3.62 1.31
C ILE A 49 17.41 -2.49 0.98
N ARG A 50 17.56 -1.49 1.84
CA ARG A 50 18.51 -0.38 1.64
C ARG A 50 19.95 -0.84 1.61
N ASP A 51 20.32 -1.82 2.42
CA ASP A 51 21.66 -2.41 2.39
C ASP A 51 21.94 -3.06 1.04
N ILE A 52 21.00 -3.85 0.51
CA ILE A 52 21.12 -4.46 -0.82
C ILE A 52 21.21 -3.38 -1.90
N GLN A 53 20.31 -2.41 -1.90
CA GLN A 53 20.29 -1.31 -2.87
C GLN A 53 21.60 -0.53 -2.89
N ARG A 54 22.19 -0.28 -1.71
CA ARG A 54 23.48 0.41 -1.59
C ARG A 54 24.63 -0.43 -2.16
N ARG A 55 24.66 -1.74 -1.87
CA ARG A 55 25.70 -2.64 -2.37
C ARG A 55 25.62 -2.85 -3.88
N THR A 56 24.42 -2.94 -4.42
CA THR A 56 24.20 -3.21 -5.85
C THR A 56 24.16 -1.95 -6.70
N GLY A 57 23.97 -0.77 -6.10
CA GLY A 57 23.78 0.50 -6.80
C GLY A 57 22.45 0.60 -7.57
N ARG A 58 21.48 -0.28 -7.29
CA ARG A 58 20.21 -0.39 -7.99
C ARG A 58 19.03 -0.19 -7.03
N ASP A 59 17.88 0.29 -7.54
CA ASP A 59 16.65 0.35 -6.78
C ASP A 59 16.07 -1.05 -6.47
N LEU A 60 16.33 -2.03 -7.34
CA LEU A 60 15.83 -3.39 -7.21
C LEU A 60 16.65 -4.19 -6.19
N GLY A 61 16.13 -4.33 -5.00
CA GLY A 61 16.71 -5.15 -3.91
C GLY A 61 15.68 -6.11 -3.30
N ALA A 62 14.42 -6.03 -3.74
CA ALA A 62 13.37 -6.91 -3.27
C ALA A 62 12.28 -7.11 -4.33
N THR A 63 11.59 -8.25 -4.24
CA THR A 63 10.35 -8.55 -4.97
C THR A 63 9.21 -8.70 -3.98
N PHE A 64 8.17 -7.91 -4.17
CA PHE A 64 6.96 -7.95 -3.35
C PHE A 64 5.88 -8.74 -4.07
N LEU A 65 5.34 -9.75 -3.39
CA LEU A 65 4.22 -10.56 -3.85
C LEU A 65 2.98 -10.19 -3.02
N SER A 66 1.87 -9.91 -3.69
CA SER A 66 0.61 -9.59 -3.02
C SER A 66 -0.56 -9.71 -3.99
N GLY A 67 -1.66 -10.29 -3.54
CA GLY A 67 -2.93 -10.24 -4.25
C GLY A 67 -3.59 -8.86 -4.24
N THR A 68 -3.12 -7.94 -3.38
CA THR A 68 -3.66 -6.59 -3.25
C THR A 68 -2.53 -5.57 -3.09
N VAL A 69 -2.37 -4.70 -4.08
CA VAL A 69 -1.32 -3.67 -4.09
C VAL A 69 -1.68 -2.48 -3.20
N VAL A 70 -2.93 -2.03 -3.28
CA VAL A 70 -3.47 -0.91 -2.49
C VAL A 70 -4.78 -1.36 -1.86
N VAL A 71 -4.84 -1.38 -0.53
CA VAL A 71 -6.01 -1.89 0.20
C VAL A 71 -6.88 -0.74 0.73
N ASN A 72 -6.32 0.18 1.52
CA ASN A 72 -7.12 1.11 2.31
C ASN A 72 -6.70 2.58 2.23
N ALA A 73 -5.47 2.88 1.83
CA ALA A 73 -4.94 4.23 1.89
C ALA A 73 -4.05 4.58 0.69
N LEU A 74 -4.16 5.82 0.25
CA LEU A 74 -3.31 6.35 -0.84
C LEU A 74 -1.82 6.33 -0.47
N THR A 75 -1.51 6.35 0.84
CA THR A 75 -0.15 6.26 1.36
C THR A 75 0.52 4.90 1.10
N GLU A 76 -0.25 3.84 0.90
CA GLU A 76 0.29 2.49 0.69
C GLU A 76 1.13 2.41 -0.58
N LEU A 77 0.69 3.04 -1.65
CA LEU A 77 1.45 3.10 -2.90
C LEU A 77 2.75 3.91 -2.75
N TYR A 78 2.70 5.04 -2.02
CA TYR A 78 3.92 5.80 -1.70
C TYR A 78 4.92 4.97 -0.91
N VAL A 79 4.44 4.22 0.09
CA VAL A 79 5.29 3.33 0.90
C VAL A 79 5.93 2.23 0.04
N MET A 80 5.19 1.66 -0.90
CA MET A 80 5.73 0.68 -1.85
C MET A 80 6.87 1.29 -2.68
N PHE A 81 6.69 2.46 -3.25
CA PHE A 81 7.75 3.16 -3.97
C PHE A 81 8.94 3.51 -3.07
N LYS A 82 8.70 3.83 -1.81
CA LYS A 82 9.75 4.07 -0.83
C LYS A 82 10.64 2.83 -0.60
N TYR A 83 10.09 1.63 -0.69
CA TYR A 83 10.90 0.39 -0.66
C TYR A 83 11.62 0.12 -1.98
N LEU A 84 10.91 0.23 -3.10
CA LEU A 84 11.34 -0.35 -4.37
C LEU A 84 11.97 0.66 -5.35
N ARG A 85 11.69 1.97 -5.19
CA ARG A 85 12.14 3.02 -6.11
C ARG A 85 12.70 4.28 -5.41
N PRO A 86 13.63 4.15 -4.45
CA PRO A 86 14.12 5.31 -3.71
C PRO A 86 14.91 6.31 -4.56
N GLN A 87 15.73 5.83 -5.50
CA GLN A 87 16.52 6.70 -6.37
C GLN A 87 15.60 7.47 -7.34
N GLU A 88 14.58 6.79 -7.86
CA GLU A 88 13.60 7.41 -8.73
C GLU A 88 12.76 8.47 -8.02
N LEU A 89 12.30 8.18 -6.78
CA LEU A 89 11.64 9.19 -5.94
C LEU A 89 12.54 10.40 -5.70
N GLN A 90 13.84 10.19 -5.51
CA GLN A 90 14.82 11.25 -5.33
C GLN A 90 15.05 12.04 -6.63
N ARG A 91 15.19 11.36 -7.75
CA ARG A 91 15.37 11.97 -9.07
C ARG A 91 14.20 12.91 -9.41
N GLN A 92 12.98 12.48 -9.09
CA GLN A 92 11.77 13.30 -9.31
C GLN A 92 11.48 14.30 -8.19
N ARG A 93 12.33 14.37 -7.15
CA ARG A 93 12.16 15.26 -5.98
C ARG A 93 10.87 15.04 -5.19
N ILE A 94 10.39 13.80 -5.15
CA ILE A 94 9.17 13.35 -4.44
C ILE A 94 9.46 12.32 -3.35
N SER A 95 10.65 12.37 -2.76
CA SER A 95 11.08 11.44 -1.72
C SER A 95 10.31 11.61 -0.39
N CYS A 96 9.74 12.78 -0.12
CA CYS A 96 8.86 12.97 1.02
C CYS A 96 7.40 12.80 0.62
N PHE A 97 6.58 12.31 1.56
CA PHE A 97 5.16 12.05 1.30
C PHE A 97 4.41 13.31 0.85
N ASP A 98 4.69 14.46 1.43
CA ASP A 98 3.97 15.70 1.11
C ASP A 98 4.20 16.15 -0.34
N ALA A 99 5.42 15.99 -0.86
CA ALA A 99 5.74 16.28 -2.26
C ALA A 99 5.05 15.29 -3.20
N TRP A 100 5.09 13.99 -2.87
CA TRP A 100 4.41 12.94 -3.63
C TRP A 100 2.89 13.16 -3.65
N ALA A 101 2.30 13.44 -2.49
CA ALA A 101 0.87 13.69 -2.34
C ALA A 101 0.41 14.94 -3.12
N ALA A 102 1.23 16.00 -3.15
CA ALA A 102 0.92 17.21 -3.91
C ALA A 102 0.80 16.96 -5.42
N ILE A 103 1.53 15.97 -5.96
CA ILE A 103 1.51 15.62 -7.38
C ILE A 103 0.41 14.62 -7.71
N PHE A 104 0.24 13.58 -6.90
CA PHE A 104 -0.57 12.42 -7.26
C PHE A 104 -1.88 12.30 -6.51
N THR A 105 -2.16 13.17 -5.54
CA THR A 105 -3.39 13.07 -4.74
C THR A 105 -4.15 14.38 -4.70
N LYS A 106 -5.48 14.28 -4.57
CA LYS A 106 -6.36 15.42 -4.36
C LYS A 106 -6.99 15.35 -2.97
N LYS A 107 -6.89 16.45 -2.23
CA LYS A 107 -7.65 16.62 -1.00
C LYS A 107 -9.07 17.06 -1.33
N THR A 108 -10.03 16.42 -0.71
CA THR A 108 -11.42 16.86 -0.68
C THR A 108 -11.81 17.23 0.73
N ALA A 109 -12.64 18.23 0.89
CA ALA A 109 -13.22 18.62 2.16
C ALA A 109 -14.70 18.28 2.16
N ASP A 110 -15.10 17.40 3.05
CA ASP A 110 -16.49 17.00 3.25
C ASP A 110 -16.98 17.45 4.63
N TYR A 111 -18.29 17.72 4.73
CA TYR A 111 -18.91 17.98 6.01
C TYR A 111 -19.52 16.69 6.56
N GLU A 112 -19.06 16.27 7.74
CA GLU A 112 -19.57 15.08 8.42
C GLU A 112 -20.36 15.46 9.68
N LEU A 113 -21.52 14.84 9.85
CA LEU A 113 -22.28 14.90 11.10
C LEU A 113 -21.60 13.99 12.14
N ASN A 114 -21.20 14.57 13.26
CA ASN A 114 -20.72 13.81 14.39
C ASN A 114 -21.89 13.13 15.13
N VAL A 115 -21.58 12.10 15.91
CA VAL A 115 -22.52 11.39 16.79
C VAL A 115 -23.26 12.35 17.74
N THR A 116 -22.67 13.51 18.03
CA THR A 116 -23.25 14.59 18.84
C THR A 116 -24.12 15.57 18.06
N GLY A 117 -24.42 15.32 16.76
CA GLY A 117 -25.21 16.20 15.91
C GLY A 117 -24.50 17.45 15.38
N SER A 118 -23.21 17.63 15.70
CA SER A 118 -22.45 18.78 15.19
C SER A 118 -21.83 18.48 13.82
N VAL A 119 -21.89 19.47 12.91
CA VAL A 119 -21.26 19.38 11.58
C VAL A 119 -19.80 19.78 11.69
N LYS A 120 -18.88 18.89 11.31
CA LYS A 120 -17.44 19.18 11.24
C LYS A 120 -16.94 19.03 9.81
N ARG A 121 -16.18 20.01 9.36
CA ARG A 121 -15.42 19.93 8.11
C ARG A 121 -14.26 18.98 8.30
N LYS A 122 -14.18 17.92 7.47
CA LYS A 122 -13.10 16.94 7.50
C LYS A 122 -12.41 16.88 6.15
N GLU A 123 -11.11 17.08 6.15
CA GLU A 123 -10.30 16.93 4.94
C GLU A 123 -9.86 15.47 4.78
N ARG A 124 -9.91 14.99 3.53
CA ARG A 124 -9.50 13.62 3.18
C ARG A 124 -8.66 13.60 1.90
N PHE A 125 -7.68 12.73 1.85
CA PHE A 125 -7.11 12.26 0.60
C PHE A 125 -7.98 11.12 0.06
N ARG A 126 -8.70 11.35 -1.02
CA ARG A 126 -9.70 10.41 -1.53
C ARG A 126 -9.39 9.87 -2.91
N THR A 127 -8.73 10.66 -3.72
CA THR A 127 -8.54 10.35 -5.14
C THR A 127 -7.11 10.56 -5.57
N TYR A 128 -6.66 9.68 -6.45
CA TYR A 128 -5.46 9.93 -7.23
C TYR A 128 -5.75 10.91 -8.36
N ILE A 129 -4.80 11.78 -8.63
CA ILE A 129 -4.73 12.60 -9.83
C ILE A 129 -3.51 12.17 -10.64
N LYS A 130 -3.43 12.56 -11.92
CA LYS A 130 -2.34 12.13 -12.82
C LYS A 130 -2.20 10.60 -12.86
N VAL A 131 -3.34 9.92 -12.94
CA VAL A 131 -3.39 8.45 -12.93
C VAL A 131 -2.56 7.81 -14.05
N PRO A 132 -2.53 8.34 -15.29
CA PRO A 132 -1.69 7.79 -16.35
C PRO A 132 -0.21 7.80 -15.99
N GLU A 133 0.31 8.91 -15.45
CA GLU A 133 1.72 9.05 -15.07
C GLU A 133 2.06 8.13 -13.90
N LEU A 134 1.15 8.03 -12.90
CA LEU A 134 1.31 7.12 -11.77
C LEU A 134 1.28 5.65 -12.21
N ALA A 135 0.42 5.31 -13.17
CA ALA A 135 0.34 3.97 -13.74
C ALA A 135 1.63 3.62 -14.51
N MET A 136 2.19 4.54 -15.29
CA MET A 136 3.48 4.34 -15.94
C MET A 136 4.59 4.10 -14.92
N PHE A 137 4.65 4.91 -13.87
CA PHE A 137 5.62 4.78 -12.79
C PHE A 137 5.54 3.41 -12.09
N LEU A 138 4.33 2.88 -11.93
CA LEU A 138 4.09 1.56 -11.35
C LEU A 138 4.43 0.43 -12.33
N ARG A 139 4.04 0.54 -13.61
CA ARG A 139 4.25 -0.49 -14.63
C ARG A 139 5.71 -0.83 -14.87
N GLU A 140 6.63 0.09 -14.65
CA GLU A 140 8.07 -0.15 -14.80
C GLU A 140 8.62 -1.21 -13.82
N ILE A 141 7.92 -1.43 -12.68
CA ILE A 141 8.38 -2.32 -11.61
C ILE A 141 7.37 -3.42 -11.25
N THR A 142 6.23 -3.48 -11.94
CA THR A 142 5.14 -4.41 -11.58
C THR A 142 4.83 -5.35 -12.73
N ASP A 143 4.80 -6.65 -12.46
CA ASP A 143 4.13 -7.65 -13.29
C ASP A 143 2.74 -7.93 -12.68
N TYR A 144 1.70 -7.45 -13.35
CA TYR A 144 0.32 -7.60 -12.88
C TYR A 144 -0.38 -8.69 -13.68
N ARG A 145 -0.88 -9.71 -12.97
CA ARG A 145 -1.60 -10.84 -13.55
C ARG A 145 -2.97 -10.97 -12.91
N THR A 146 -4.01 -11.06 -13.74
CA THR A 146 -5.37 -11.38 -13.29
C THR A 146 -5.61 -12.88 -13.34
N ALA A 147 -6.64 -13.36 -12.62
CA ALA A 147 -7.04 -14.78 -12.66
C ALA A 147 -7.34 -15.24 -14.09
N ASP A 148 -7.98 -14.40 -14.91
CA ASP A 148 -8.31 -14.70 -16.32
C ASP A 148 -7.06 -14.85 -17.21
N MET A 149 -5.96 -14.18 -16.87
CA MET A 149 -4.68 -14.27 -17.59
C MET A 149 -3.90 -15.56 -17.26
N ILE A 150 -4.18 -16.16 -16.12
CA ILE A 150 -3.41 -17.31 -15.61
C ILE A 150 -4.06 -18.64 -15.95
N ASN A 151 -5.30 -18.65 -16.48
CA ASN A 151 -6.07 -19.87 -16.79
C ASN A 151 -6.01 -20.91 -15.66
N LEU A 152 -6.27 -20.44 -14.42
CA LEU A 152 -6.31 -21.34 -13.27
C LEU A 152 -7.52 -22.27 -13.40
N ASP A 153 -7.27 -23.56 -13.25
CA ASP A 153 -8.31 -24.59 -13.09
C ASP A 153 -8.99 -24.37 -11.74
N VAL A 154 -10.05 -23.55 -11.72
CA VAL A 154 -10.77 -23.22 -10.48
C VAL A 154 -11.98 -24.16 -10.38
N PRO A 155 -12.20 -24.83 -9.24
CA PRO A 155 -13.40 -25.64 -9.04
C PRO A 155 -14.68 -24.82 -9.23
N ASP A 156 -15.70 -25.43 -9.83
CA ASP A 156 -17.01 -24.80 -10.01
C ASP A 156 -17.61 -24.42 -8.67
N LYS A 157 -17.97 -23.15 -8.51
CA LYS A 157 -18.53 -22.62 -7.28
C LYS A 157 -20.03 -22.92 -7.20
N ASN A 158 -20.41 -24.08 -6.67
CA ASN A 158 -21.79 -24.37 -6.33
C ASN A 158 -22.17 -23.66 -5.02
N ALA A 159 -22.78 -22.49 -5.13
CA ALA A 159 -23.32 -21.78 -3.96
C ALA A 159 -24.63 -22.46 -3.53
N VAL A 160 -24.61 -23.21 -2.42
CA VAL A 160 -25.82 -23.76 -1.80
C VAL A 160 -26.25 -22.80 -0.70
N SER A 161 -27.43 -22.21 -0.86
CA SER A 161 -28.07 -21.38 0.17
C SER A 161 -28.81 -22.29 1.15
N TYR A 162 -28.33 -22.41 2.38
CA TYR A 162 -29.07 -23.08 3.44
C TYR A 162 -29.97 -22.09 4.15
N THR A 163 -31.30 -22.25 4.00
CA THR A 163 -32.26 -21.60 4.86
C THR A 163 -32.38 -22.42 6.14
N HIS A 164 -31.88 -21.91 7.26
CA HIS A 164 -32.14 -22.50 8.57
C HIS A 164 -33.63 -22.37 8.90
N LEU A 165 -34.35 -23.47 8.82
CA LEU A 165 -35.63 -23.61 9.50
C LEU A 165 -35.38 -23.62 11.01
N ARG A 166 -35.79 -22.56 11.73
CA ARG A 166 -35.87 -22.60 13.19
C ARG A 166 -36.80 -23.75 13.56
N ALA A 167 -36.28 -24.72 14.28
CA ALA A 167 -37.12 -25.69 14.96
C ALA A 167 -37.99 -24.92 15.97
N HIS A 168 -39.31 -24.98 15.80
CA HIS A 168 -40.25 -24.59 16.85
C HIS A 168 -40.07 -25.52 18.02
N GLU A 169 -39.61 -25.00 19.14
CA GLU A 169 -39.77 -25.66 20.43
C GLU A 169 -41.28 -25.67 20.73
N THR A 170 -41.88 -26.87 20.68
CA THR A 170 -43.20 -27.12 21.25
C THR A 170 -43.00 -27.37 22.72
N THR A 171 -43.65 -26.53 23.54
CA THR A 171 -43.88 -26.68 24.96
C THR A 171 -44.54 -28.00 25.29
#